data_b6c526c0e79b0f236aae14be958989a8
#
_entry.id   b6c526c0e79b0f236aae14be958989a8
#
_cell.length_a   1.000
_cell.length_b   1.000
_cell.length_c   1.000
_cell.angle_alpha   90.00
_cell.angle_beta   90.00
_cell.angle_gamma   90.00
#
_symmetry.space_group_name_H-M   'P 1'
#
loop_
_entity.id
_entity.type
_entity.pdbx_description
1 polymer ?
#
loop_
_entity_poly.entity_id
_entity_poly.type
_entity_poly.pdbx_seq_one_letter_code
_entity_poly.pdbx_strand_id
1 'polypeptide(L)'
;MDLVRLFDACLHSLWLLPVLVVMIAADGPVPVLPSETILMSAAAAAFGIHDVRGTVGLFAAALVGSIAGDLLAFWLGRSSNRLLPAAAHADSGLGHWVRANLFHRPVVALVGARLLPGGRLVSTAAAGRVGLPLRRFLPGSLVSSAVWSVYMLAVGMLLGPMVGGNPFLSLAAGVAMAVLTAGGFAVIQRLRARRRKATAVADLPPAAAAALVTP
;
A
#
# COMPACT_ATOMS: atom_id res chain seq x y z
N MET A 1 7.35 17.52 -30.04
CA MET A 1 6.12 16.89 -29.54
C MET A 1 6.00 17.26 -28.08
N ASP A 2 4.95 17.98 -27.72
CA ASP A 2 4.78 18.45 -26.36
C ASP A 2 4.49 17.26 -25.43
N LEU A 3 5.20 17.18 -24.33
CA LEU A 3 5.09 16.11 -23.34
C LEU A 3 3.62 15.90 -22.87
N VAL A 4 2.86 16.99 -22.83
CA VAL A 4 1.43 17.00 -22.49
C VAL A 4 0.60 16.24 -23.51
N ARG A 5 0.85 16.43 -24.82
CA ARG A 5 0.14 15.70 -25.87
C ARG A 5 0.46 14.20 -25.89
N LEU A 6 1.72 13.86 -25.58
CA LEU A 6 2.13 12.47 -25.45
C LEU A 6 1.42 11.78 -24.28
N PHE A 7 1.33 12.48 -23.14
CA PHE A 7 0.65 11.98 -21.95
C PHE A 7 -0.86 11.81 -22.20
N ASP A 8 -1.49 12.81 -22.84
CA ASP A 8 -2.90 12.74 -23.20
C ASP A 8 -3.19 11.59 -24.18
N ALA A 9 -2.35 11.40 -25.21
CA ALA A 9 -2.44 10.27 -26.12
C ALA A 9 -2.30 8.91 -25.41
N CYS A 10 -1.45 8.82 -24.39
CA CYS A 10 -1.31 7.62 -23.55
C CYS A 10 -2.57 7.34 -22.72
N LEU A 11 -3.20 8.38 -22.16
CA LEU A 11 -4.42 8.23 -21.35
C LEU A 11 -5.61 7.73 -22.16
N HIS A 12 -5.67 8.06 -23.46
CA HIS A 12 -6.72 7.61 -24.38
C HIS A 12 -6.34 6.36 -25.18
N SER A 13 -5.19 5.76 -24.90
CA SER A 13 -4.71 4.56 -25.60
C SER A 13 -5.38 3.30 -25.07
N LEU A 14 -5.70 2.35 -25.96
CA LEU A 14 -6.13 1.00 -25.62
C LEU A 14 -5.10 0.24 -24.78
N TRP A 15 -3.83 0.66 -24.84
CA TRP A 15 -2.73 0.07 -24.07
C TRP A 15 -2.65 0.58 -22.61
N LEU A 16 -3.40 1.62 -22.25
CA LEU A 16 -3.36 2.17 -20.89
C LEU A 16 -3.66 1.11 -19.82
N LEU A 17 -4.75 0.36 -19.99
CA LEU A 17 -5.17 -0.63 -19.00
C LEU A 17 -4.16 -1.78 -18.85
N PRO A 18 -3.69 -2.45 -19.94
CA PRO A 18 -2.64 -3.47 -19.83
C PRO A 18 -1.34 -2.95 -19.20
N VAL A 19 -0.88 -1.77 -19.59
CA VAL A 19 0.33 -1.15 -19.05
C VAL A 19 0.18 -0.86 -17.56
N LEU A 20 -0.96 -0.30 -17.13
CA LEU A 20 -1.27 -0.09 -15.71
C LEU A 20 -1.26 -1.39 -14.92
N VAL A 21 -1.85 -2.46 -15.45
CA VAL A 21 -1.81 -3.79 -14.78
C VAL A 21 -0.37 -4.22 -14.54
N VAL A 22 0.48 -4.14 -15.57
CA VAL A 22 1.88 -4.56 -15.48
C VAL A 22 2.67 -3.66 -14.52
N MET A 23 2.47 -2.34 -14.60
CA MET A 23 3.15 -1.38 -13.72
C MET A 23 2.77 -1.60 -12.25
N ILE A 24 1.47 -1.72 -11.95
CA ILE A 24 0.98 -1.93 -10.58
C ILE A 24 1.44 -3.31 -10.05
N ALA A 25 1.50 -4.33 -10.93
CA ALA A 25 2.00 -5.64 -10.55
C ALA A 25 3.51 -5.61 -10.24
N ALA A 26 4.30 -4.92 -11.06
CA ALA A 26 5.74 -4.76 -10.85
C ALA A 26 6.05 -3.91 -9.60
N ASP A 27 5.21 -2.92 -9.30
CA ASP A 27 5.33 -2.06 -8.11
C ASP A 27 5.06 -2.83 -6.79
N GLY A 28 4.43 -4.01 -6.86
CA GLY A 28 4.24 -4.89 -5.70
C GLY A 28 5.55 -5.31 -5.02
N PRO A 29 6.47 -5.97 -5.72
CA PRO A 29 7.78 -6.35 -5.20
C PRO A 29 8.81 -5.21 -5.20
N VAL A 30 8.68 -4.22 -6.09
CA VAL A 30 9.66 -3.11 -6.26
C VAL A 30 8.91 -1.78 -6.29
N PRO A 31 8.65 -1.15 -5.12
CA PRO A 31 7.82 0.05 -5.01
C PRO A 31 8.61 1.31 -5.46
N VAL A 32 8.86 1.43 -6.77
CA VAL A 32 9.60 2.55 -7.38
C VAL A 32 8.82 3.18 -8.54
N LEU A 33 7.84 2.46 -9.09
CA LEU A 33 7.10 2.92 -10.27
C LEU A 33 6.02 3.95 -9.90
N PRO A 34 5.82 4.99 -10.71
CA PRO A 34 4.79 6.01 -10.47
C PRO A 34 3.39 5.51 -10.88
N SER A 35 3.08 4.24 -10.62
CA SER A 35 1.82 3.59 -11.01
C SER A 35 0.60 4.27 -10.39
N GLU A 36 0.73 4.74 -9.15
CA GLU A 36 -0.33 5.42 -8.40
C GLU A 36 -0.70 6.76 -9.04
N THR A 37 0.30 7.55 -9.43
CA THR A 37 0.07 8.86 -10.05
C THR A 37 -0.57 8.74 -11.42
N ILE A 38 -0.18 7.74 -12.23
CA ILE A 38 -0.80 7.48 -13.53
C ILE A 38 -2.25 7.02 -13.34
N LEU A 39 -2.51 6.12 -12.39
CA LEU A 39 -3.87 5.66 -12.07
C LEU A 39 -4.77 6.82 -11.62
N MET A 40 -4.29 7.68 -10.73
CA MET A 40 -5.04 8.85 -10.24
C MET A 40 -5.31 9.86 -11.37
N SER A 41 -4.33 10.12 -12.24
CA SER A 41 -4.50 11.02 -13.39
C SER A 41 -5.50 10.47 -14.40
N ALA A 42 -5.43 9.17 -14.68
CA ALA A 42 -6.40 8.50 -15.58
C ALA A 42 -7.81 8.50 -14.97
N ALA A 43 -7.94 8.29 -13.66
CA ALA A 43 -9.23 8.37 -12.96
C ALA A 43 -9.81 9.79 -13.00
N ALA A 44 -8.98 10.82 -12.83
CA ALA A 44 -9.38 12.22 -12.95
C ALA A 44 -9.88 12.56 -14.36
N ALA A 45 -9.18 12.10 -15.39
CA ALA A 45 -9.54 12.31 -16.79
C ALA A 45 -10.88 11.61 -17.14
N ALA A 46 -11.02 10.34 -16.76
CA ALA A 46 -12.25 9.56 -16.99
C ALA A 46 -13.47 10.18 -16.28
N PHE A 47 -13.28 10.70 -15.07
CA PHE A 47 -14.34 11.39 -14.33
C PHE A 47 -14.73 12.71 -14.98
N GLY A 48 -13.74 13.50 -15.46
CA GLY A 48 -13.99 14.78 -16.11
C GLY A 48 -14.87 14.70 -17.36
N ILE A 49 -14.82 13.58 -18.09
CA ILE A 49 -15.65 13.31 -19.27
C ILE A 49 -16.82 12.35 -18.99
N HIS A 50 -17.09 12.02 -17.73
CA HIS A 50 -18.14 11.08 -17.29
C HIS A 50 -18.03 9.69 -17.94
N ASP A 51 -16.83 9.21 -18.20
CA ASP A 51 -16.57 7.89 -18.77
C ASP A 51 -16.66 6.80 -17.71
N VAL A 52 -17.86 6.26 -17.52
CA VAL A 52 -18.13 5.17 -16.59
C VAL A 52 -17.39 3.89 -17.01
N ARG A 53 -17.27 3.61 -18.31
CA ARG A 53 -16.59 2.40 -18.81
C ARG A 53 -15.09 2.48 -18.55
N GLY A 54 -14.47 3.62 -18.79
CA GLY A 54 -13.07 3.87 -18.48
C GLY A 54 -12.81 3.75 -16.97
N THR A 55 -13.68 4.33 -16.13
CA THR A 55 -13.58 4.23 -14.66
C THR A 55 -13.65 2.78 -14.17
N VAL A 56 -14.58 1.99 -14.68
CA VAL A 56 -14.69 0.55 -14.35
C VAL A 56 -13.47 -0.21 -14.85
N GLY A 57 -12.98 0.11 -16.06
CA GLY A 57 -11.75 -0.46 -16.61
C GLY A 57 -10.52 -0.17 -15.74
N LEU A 58 -10.37 1.08 -15.29
CA LEU A 58 -9.29 1.48 -14.37
C LEU A 58 -9.38 0.76 -13.03
N PHE A 59 -10.58 0.62 -12.47
CA PHE A 59 -10.78 -0.18 -11.26
C PHE A 59 -10.35 -1.62 -11.44
N ALA A 60 -10.80 -2.26 -12.53
CA ALA A 60 -10.44 -3.65 -12.85
C ALA A 60 -8.92 -3.81 -13.05
N ALA A 61 -8.28 -2.90 -13.79
CA ALA A 61 -6.84 -2.91 -14.00
C ALA A 61 -6.06 -2.73 -12.69
N ALA A 62 -6.48 -1.78 -11.84
CA ALA A 62 -5.88 -1.55 -10.54
C ALA A 62 -6.02 -2.78 -9.62
N LEU A 63 -7.20 -3.39 -9.58
CA LEU A 63 -7.47 -4.59 -8.79
C LEU A 63 -6.63 -5.78 -9.25
N VAL A 64 -6.64 -6.08 -10.56
CA VAL A 64 -5.88 -7.20 -11.14
C VAL A 64 -4.37 -6.99 -10.97
N GLY A 65 -3.87 -5.81 -11.30
CA GLY A 65 -2.45 -5.46 -11.14
C GLY A 65 -2.01 -5.54 -9.68
N SER A 66 -2.84 -5.07 -8.76
CA SER A 66 -2.53 -5.12 -7.34
C SER A 66 -2.50 -6.56 -6.81
N ILE A 67 -3.46 -7.41 -7.17
CA ILE A 67 -3.46 -8.82 -6.77
C ILE A 67 -2.26 -9.55 -7.37
N ALA A 68 -1.95 -9.29 -8.65
CA ALA A 68 -0.78 -9.88 -9.31
C ALA A 68 0.52 -9.48 -8.60
N GLY A 69 0.69 -8.21 -8.24
CA GLY A 69 1.84 -7.72 -7.47
C GLY A 69 1.93 -8.32 -6.06
N ASP A 70 0.80 -8.48 -5.38
CA ASP A 70 0.73 -9.15 -4.08
C ASP A 70 1.14 -10.63 -4.20
N LEU A 71 0.71 -11.31 -5.26
CA LEU A 71 1.10 -12.70 -5.54
C LEU A 71 2.59 -12.82 -5.86
N LEU A 72 3.15 -11.90 -6.65
CA LEU A 72 4.60 -11.86 -6.92
C LEU A 72 5.38 -11.69 -5.62
N ALA A 73 5.03 -10.71 -4.79
CA ALA A 73 5.68 -10.49 -3.49
C ALA A 73 5.51 -11.69 -2.54
N PHE A 74 4.33 -12.33 -2.54
CA PHE A 74 4.06 -13.55 -1.78
C PHE A 74 4.98 -14.71 -2.20
N TRP A 75 5.11 -14.96 -3.52
CA TRP A 75 5.96 -16.03 -4.03
C TRP A 75 7.44 -15.75 -3.83
N LEU A 76 7.87 -14.49 -3.97
CA LEU A 76 9.24 -14.08 -3.62
C LEU A 76 9.52 -14.32 -2.13
N GLY A 77 8.59 -13.93 -1.25
CA GLY A 77 8.70 -14.22 0.18
C GLY A 77 8.79 -15.71 0.47
N ARG A 78 7.98 -16.54 -0.21
CA ARG A 78 7.98 -17.99 -0.06
C ARG A 78 9.28 -18.64 -0.56
N SER A 79 9.82 -18.15 -1.66
CA SER A 79 11.10 -18.63 -2.24
C SER A 79 12.29 -18.19 -1.39
N SER A 80 12.25 -16.99 -0.79
CA SER A 80 13.32 -16.48 0.05
C SER A 80 13.56 -17.33 1.31
N ASN A 81 12.53 -18.02 1.80
CA ASN A 81 12.66 -18.93 2.94
C ASN A 81 13.57 -20.14 2.62
N ARG A 82 13.67 -20.52 1.35
CA ARG A 82 14.58 -21.57 0.88
C ARG A 82 16.02 -21.08 0.75
N LEU A 83 16.20 -19.78 0.44
CA LEU A 83 17.51 -19.19 0.15
C LEU A 83 18.17 -18.57 1.39
N LEU A 84 17.38 -18.04 2.33
CA LEU A 84 17.85 -17.31 3.51
C LEU A 84 17.05 -17.71 4.78
N PRO A 85 17.28 -18.92 5.33
CA PRO A 85 16.51 -19.39 6.51
C PRO A 85 16.69 -18.50 7.73
N ALA A 86 17.87 -17.95 7.96
CA ALA A 86 18.22 -17.18 9.15
C ALA A 86 17.60 -15.76 9.20
N ALA A 87 17.31 -15.15 8.05
CA ALA A 87 16.69 -13.82 8.02
C ALA A 87 15.18 -13.81 8.41
N ALA A 88 14.63 -14.97 8.80
CA ALA A 88 13.25 -15.12 9.22
C ALA A 88 12.94 -14.49 10.60
N HIS A 89 13.94 -14.08 11.35
CA HIS A 89 13.84 -13.66 12.76
C HIS A 89 13.98 -12.16 12.97
N ALA A 90 13.48 -11.33 12.05
CA ALA A 90 13.34 -9.91 12.35
C ALA A 90 12.23 -9.72 13.40
N ASP A 91 12.64 -9.69 14.67
CA ASP A 91 11.75 -9.66 15.84
C ASP A 91 11.23 -8.26 16.21
N SER A 92 11.20 -7.32 15.27
CA SER A 92 10.84 -5.94 15.58
C SER A 92 9.64 -5.41 14.81
N GLY A 93 8.73 -4.76 15.53
CA GLY A 93 7.73 -3.85 14.99
C GLY A 93 6.66 -4.50 14.09
N LEU A 94 6.52 -3.99 12.86
CA LEU A 94 5.49 -4.39 11.90
C LEU A 94 5.58 -5.87 11.53
N GLY A 95 6.79 -6.41 11.33
CA GLY A 95 6.99 -7.81 10.95
C GLY A 95 6.48 -8.79 12.00
N HIS A 96 6.69 -8.49 13.28
CA HIS A 96 6.16 -9.29 14.39
C HIS A 96 4.63 -9.21 14.46
N TRP A 97 4.07 -8.00 14.36
CA TRP A 97 2.61 -7.81 14.37
C TRP A 97 1.93 -8.51 13.20
N VAL A 98 2.49 -8.40 11.99
CA VAL A 98 1.98 -9.07 10.79
C VAL A 98 1.98 -10.59 10.97
N ARG A 99 3.09 -11.17 11.46
CA ARG A 99 3.18 -12.62 11.72
C ARG A 99 2.15 -13.11 12.74
N ALA A 100 2.02 -12.39 13.85
CA ALA A 100 1.07 -12.75 14.91
C ALA A 100 -0.38 -12.74 14.43
N ASN A 101 -0.73 -11.82 13.51
CA ASN A 101 -2.10 -11.64 13.04
C ASN A 101 -2.43 -12.39 11.73
N LEU A 102 -1.42 -12.74 10.90
CA LEU A 102 -1.64 -13.39 9.60
C LEU A 102 -2.40 -14.72 9.68
N PHE A 103 -2.15 -15.52 10.71
CA PHE A 103 -2.82 -16.82 10.87
C PHE A 103 -4.22 -16.71 11.46
N HIS A 104 -4.45 -15.72 12.33
CA HIS A 104 -5.73 -15.55 13.02
C HIS A 104 -6.71 -14.68 12.22
N ARG A 105 -6.22 -13.59 11.63
CA ARG A 105 -7.05 -12.61 10.91
C ARG A 105 -6.31 -12.07 9.66
N PRO A 106 -6.10 -12.91 8.63
CA PRO A 106 -5.26 -12.56 7.47
C PRO A 106 -5.79 -11.32 6.72
N VAL A 107 -7.10 -11.17 6.57
CA VAL A 107 -7.71 -10.01 5.91
C VAL A 107 -7.34 -8.71 6.67
N VAL A 108 -7.56 -8.69 7.99
CA VAL A 108 -7.27 -7.51 8.82
C VAL A 108 -5.78 -7.18 8.81
N ALA A 109 -4.92 -8.20 8.83
CA ALA A 109 -3.47 -8.03 8.79
C ALA A 109 -3.01 -7.42 7.46
N LEU A 110 -3.51 -7.92 6.33
CA LEU A 110 -3.14 -7.43 4.99
C LEU A 110 -3.70 -6.03 4.72
N VAL A 111 -4.98 -5.79 5.04
CA VAL A 111 -5.59 -4.45 4.88
C VAL A 111 -4.91 -3.43 5.79
N GLY A 112 -4.72 -3.76 7.06
CA GLY A 112 -4.08 -2.86 8.02
C GLY A 112 -2.63 -2.56 7.70
N ALA A 113 -1.88 -3.57 7.23
CA ALA A 113 -0.49 -3.37 6.81
C ALA A 113 -0.39 -2.48 5.56
N ARG A 114 -1.34 -2.55 4.64
CA ARG A 114 -1.35 -1.75 3.41
C ARG A 114 -1.46 -0.25 3.67
N LEU A 115 -2.06 0.14 4.78
CA LEU A 115 -2.13 1.55 5.20
C LEU A 115 -0.77 2.08 5.71
N LEU A 116 0.23 1.22 5.84
CA LEU A 116 1.58 1.56 6.28
C LEU A 116 2.51 1.74 5.09
N PRO A 117 3.39 2.75 5.07
CA PRO A 117 4.43 2.86 4.05
C PRO A 117 5.27 1.56 4.00
N GLY A 118 5.38 0.96 2.82
CA GLY A 118 6.06 -0.32 2.63
C GLY A 118 5.36 -1.54 3.24
N GLY A 119 4.26 -1.35 3.95
CA GLY A 119 3.53 -2.42 4.64
C GLY A 119 2.92 -3.43 3.69
N ARG A 120 2.55 -3.03 2.48
CA ARG A 120 2.11 -3.94 1.41
C ARG A 120 3.17 -5.01 1.14
N LEU A 121 4.37 -4.60 0.79
CA LEU A 121 5.48 -5.51 0.49
C LEU A 121 5.83 -6.39 1.68
N VAL A 122 5.98 -5.79 2.87
CA VAL A 122 6.33 -6.52 4.09
C VAL A 122 5.28 -7.56 4.45
N SER A 123 3.98 -7.21 4.39
CA SER A 123 2.90 -8.13 4.78
C SER A 123 2.72 -9.27 3.79
N THR A 124 2.78 -8.99 2.49
CA THR A 124 2.63 -10.00 1.43
C THR A 124 3.83 -10.95 1.38
N ALA A 125 5.06 -10.41 1.46
CA ALA A 125 6.28 -11.22 1.54
C ALA A 125 6.32 -12.05 2.84
N ALA A 126 5.95 -11.46 3.98
CA ALA A 126 5.86 -12.20 5.26
C ALA A 126 4.84 -13.33 5.19
N ALA A 127 3.67 -13.10 4.56
CA ALA A 127 2.66 -14.14 4.38
C ALA A 127 3.20 -15.34 3.58
N GLY A 128 3.93 -15.07 2.50
CA GLY A 128 4.63 -16.11 1.71
C GLY A 128 5.68 -16.83 2.54
N ARG A 129 6.51 -16.08 3.29
CA ARG A 129 7.62 -16.58 4.06
C ARG A 129 7.19 -17.48 5.24
N VAL A 130 6.11 -17.14 5.96
CA VAL A 130 5.57 -17.96 7.04
C VAL A 130 4.77 -19.17 6.53
N GLY A 131 4.67 -19.36 5.20
CA GLY A 131 3.98 -20.50 4.60
C GLY A 131 2.46 -20.40 4.68
N LEU A 132 1.88 -19.19 4.77
CA LEU A 132 0.43 -19.00 4.77
C LEU A 132 -0.18 -19.71 3.53
N PRO A 133 -1.24 -20.54 3.70
CA PRO A 133 -1.90 -21.18 2.56
C PRO A 133 -2.51 -20.12 1.62
N LEU A 134 -2.33 -20.31 0.31
CA LEU A 134 -2.83 -19.37 -0.70
C LEU A 134 -4.33 -19.09 -0.56
N ARG A 135 -5.11 -20.11 -0.18
CA ARG A 135 -6.56 -20.00 0.08
C ARG A 135 -6.91 -19.00 1.19
N ARG A 136 -6.01 -18.80 2.17
CA ARG A 136 -6.19 -17.82 3.24
C ARG A 136 -5.61 -16.46 2.87
N PHE A 137 -4.60 -16.42 1.99
CA PHE A 137 -3.99 -15.20 1.51
C PHE A 137 -4.89 -14.45 0.52
N LEU A 138 -5.45 -15.15 -0.48
CA LEU A 138 -6.21 -14.55 -1.58
C LEU A 138 -7.38 -13.66 -1.14
N PRO A 139 -8.26 -14.07 -0.21
CA PRO A 139 -9.35 -13.20 0.24
C PRO A 139 -8.84 -11.90 0.86
N GLY A 140 -7.75 -11.98 1.63
CA GLY A 140 -7.12 -10.81 2.24
C GLY A 140 -6.50 -9.87 1.19
N SER A 141 -5.80 -10.42 0.21
CA SER A 141 -5.25 -9.64 -0.91
C SER A 141 -6.36 -9.02 -1.75
N LEU A 142 -7.43 -9.76 -2.06
CA LEU A 142 -8.57 -9.26 -2.83
C LEU A 142 -9.23 -8.06 -2.14
N VAL A 143 -9.61 -8.21 -0.86
CA VAL A 143 -10.23 -7.12 -0.09
C VAL A 143 -9.29 -5.92 0.03
N SER A 144 -8.02 -6.17 0.36
CA SER A 144 -7.02 -5.12 0.49
C SER A 144 -6.81 -4.37 -0.83
N SER A 145 -6.73 -5.09 -1.95
CA SER A 145 -6.57 -4.52 -3.28
C SER A 145 -7.82 -3.75 -3.74
N ALA A 146 -9.02 -4.27 -3.46
CA ALA A 146 -10.27 -3.58 -3.77
C ALA A 146 -10.40 -2.25 -3.01
N VAL A 147 -10.14 -2.26 -1.70
CA VAL A 147 -10.16 -1.05 -0.86
C VAL A 147 -9.15 -0.02 -1.38
N TRP A 148 -7.93 -0.46 -1.71
CA TRP A 148 -6.90 0.43 -2.26
C TRP A 148 -7.30 0.99 -3.63
N SER A 149 -7.83 0.17 -4.54
CA SER A 149 -8.27 0.62 -5.87
C SER A 149 -9.38 1.66 -5.76
N VAL A 150 -10.39 1.41 -4.91
CA VAL A 150 -11.46 2.40 -4.65
C VAL A 150 -10.88 3.70 -4.09
N TYR A 151 -9.96 3.60 -3.12
CA TYR A 151 -9.30 4.76 -2.54
C TYR A 151 -8.55 5.58 -3.59
N MET A 152 -7.74 4.93 -4.45
CA MET A 152 -6.95 5.62 -5.47
C MET A 152 -7.83 6.30 -6.53
N LEU A 153 -8.90 5.62 -6.99
CA LEU A 153 -9.85 6.22 -7.92
C LEU A 153 -10.58 7.40 -7.27
N ALA A 154 -11.07 7.25 -6.05
CA ALA A 154 -11.76 8.32 -5.33
C ALA A 154 -10.87 9.56 -5.16
N VAL A 155 -9.60 9.38 -4.78
CA VAL A 155 -8.64 10.47 -4.67
C VAL A 155 -8.39 11.13 -6.03
N GLY A 156 -8.19 10.33 -7.10
CA GLY A 156 -8.03 10.85 -8.45
C GLY A 156 -9.23 11.67 -8.91
N MET A 157 -10.45 11.17 -8.68
CA MET A 157 -11.69 11.87 -9.03
C MET A 157 -11.89 13.18 -8.24
N LEU A 158 -11.56 13.18 -6.94
CA LEU A 158 -11.72 14.36 -6.08
C LEU A 158 -10.67 15.44 -6.39
N LEU A 159 -9.43 15.04 -6.68
CA LEU A 159 -8.34 15.97 -6.96
C LEU A 159 -8.33 16.45 -8.42
N GLY A 160 -8.86 15.65 -9.35
CA GLY A 160 -8.87 15.98 -10.77
C GLY A 160 -9.44 17.36 -11.10
N PRO A 161 -10.63 17.74 -10.61
CA PRO A 161 -11.22 19.06 -10.83
C PRO A 161 -10.38 20.21 -10.25
N MET A 162 -9.69 19.97 -9.14
CA MET A 162 -8.85 20.99 -8.46
C MET A 162 -7.54 21.27 -9.21
N VAL A 163 -7.10 20.32 -10.03
CA VAL A 163 -5.80 20.39 -10.74
C VAL A 163 -5.95 20.92 -12.17
N GLY A 164 -7.19 21.14 -12.64
CA GLY A 164 -7.45 21.79 -13.92
C GLY A 164 -6.87 21.07 -15.15
N GLY A 165 -6.69 19.74 -15.08
CA GLY A 165 -6.13 18.94 -16.17
C GLY A 165 -4.62 19.08 -16.40
N ASN A 166 -3.90 19.79 -15.53
CA ASN A 166 -2.45 19.92 -15.64
C ASN A 166 -1.77 18.67 -15.04
N PRO A 167 -1.06 17.84 -15.85
CA PRO A 167 -0.45 16.60 -15.39
C PRO A 167 0.61 16.80 -14.31
N PHE A 168 1.33 17.91 -14.32
CA PHE A 168 2.34 18.23 -13.29
C PHE A 168 1.70 18.57 -11.94
N LEU A 169 0.56 19.26 -11.94
CA LEU A 169 -0.19 19.53 -10.73
C LEU A 169 -0.83 18.25 -10.17
N SER A 170 -1.31 17.33 -11.04
CA SER A 170 -1.79 16.01 -10.64
C SER A 170 -0.70 15.18 -9.98
N LEU A 171 0.50 15.19 -10.56
CA LEU A 171 1.67 14.53 -10.00
C LEU A 171 2.04 15.13 -8.63
N ALA A 172 2.12 16.45 -8.55
CA ALA A 172 2.44 17.16 -7.31
C ALA A 172 1.39 16.90 -6.22
N ALA A 173 0.10 16.91 -6.56
CA ALA A 173 -0.99 16.60 -5.65
C ALA A 173 -0.94 15.14 -5.17
N GLY A 174 -0.63 14.20 -6.06
CA GLY A 174 -0.43 12.78 -5.71
C GLY A 174 0.74 12.58 -4.74
N VAL A 175 1.88 13.21 -5.01
CA VAL A 175 3.06 13.18 -4.13
C VAL A 175 2.74 13.84 -2.77
N ALA A 176 2.08 15.01 -2.77
CA ALA A 176 1.68 15.69 -1.54
C ALA A 176 0.74 14.80 -0.69
N MET A 177 -0.24 14.15 -1.32
CA MET A 177 -1.16 13.24 -0.62
C MET A 177 -0.43 12.02 -0.06
N ALA A 178 0.51 11.43 -0.81
CA ALA A 178 1.34 10.31 -0.32
C ALA A 178 2.18 10.74 0.89
N VAL A 179 2.81 11.91 0.85
CA VAL A 179 3.59 12.47 1.97
C VAL A 179 2.70 12.75 3.18
N LEU A 180 1.51 13.33 2.99
CA LEU A 180 0.55 13.61 4.07
C LEU A 180 0.06 12.32 4.72
N THR A 181 -0.26 11.30 3.91
CA THR A 181 -0.70 9.99 4.41
C THR A 181 0.40 9.30 5.20
N ALA A 182 1.62 9.26 4.66
CA ALA A 182 2.79 8.69 5.32
C ALA A 182 3.16 9.46 6.59
N GLY A 183 3.15 10.79 6.55
CA GLY A 183 3.44 11.66 7.69
C GLY A 183 2.39 11.53 8.79
N GLY A 184 1.11 11.59 8.45
CA GLY A 184 0.00 11.39 9.40
C GLY A 184 0.08 10.03 10.09
N PHE A 185 0.39 8.99 9.32
CA PHE A 185 0.58 7.65 9.88
C PHE A 185 1.79 7.57 10.81
N ALA A 186 2.94 8.16 10.43
CA ALA A 186 4.13 8.20 11.28
C ALA A 186 3.86 8.92 12.61
N VAL A 187 3.08 10.00 12.58
CA VAL A 187 2.64 10.73 13.78
C VAL A 187 1.75 9.83 14.66
N ILE A 188 0.75 9.15 14.08
CA ILE A 188 -0.13 8.23 14.82
C ILE A 188 0.69 7.09 15.46
N GLN A 189 1.64 6.53 14.75
CA GLN A 189 2.54 5.50 15.27
C GLN A 189 3.37 6.01 16.44
N ARG A 190 3.96 7.21 16.32
CA ARG A 190 4.73 7.84 17.41
C ARG A 190 3.87 8.09 18.63
N LEU A 191 2.65 8.57 18.45
CA LEU A 191 1.71 8.81 19.55
C LEU A 191 1.29 7.51 20.24
N ARG A 192 1.00 6.45 19.47
CA ARG A 192 0.67 5.12 20.00
C ARG A 192 1.87 4.51 20.75
N ALA A 193 3.09 4.65 20.23
CA ALA A 193 4.30 4.18 20.90
C ALA A 193 4.56 4.91 22.22
N ARG A 194 4.34 6.24 22.26
CA ARG A 194 4.44 7.04 23.50
C ARG A 194 3.40 6.60 24.53
N ARG A 195 2.14 6.40 24.12
CA ARG A 195 1.09 5.91 25.03
C ARG A 195 1.42 4.53 25.61
N ARG A 196 1.90 3.59 24.77
CA ARG A 196 2.32 2.25 25.24
C ARG A 196 3.46 2.31 26.25
N LYS A 197 4.46 3.18 26.05
CA LYS A 197 5.54 3.40 27.01
C LYS A 197 5.03 3.99 28.32
N ALA A 198 4.12 4.96 28.26
CA ALA A 198 3.51 5.57 29.44
C ALA A 198 2.69 4.55 30.26
N THR A 199 1.91 3.69 29.60
CA THR A 199 1.16 2.62 30.28
C THR A 199 2.09 1.58 30.88
N ALA A 200 3.14 1.17 30.14
CA ALA A 200 4.11 0.20 30.66
C ALA A 200 4.89 0.71 31.87
N VAL A 201 5.16 2.02 31.97
CA VAL A 201 5.78 2.64 33.16
C VAL A 201 4.78 2.74 34.30
N ALA A 202 3.49 3.01 34.03
CA ALA A 202 2.45 3.09 35.04
C ALA A 202 2.13 1.71 35.67
N ASP A 203 2.33 0.62 34.94
CA ASP A 203 2.08 -0.76 35.40
C ASP A 203 3.31 -1.37 36.13
N LEU A 204 4.43 -0.62 36.30
CA LEU A 204 5.58 -1.09 37.01
C LEU A 204 5.29 -1.11 38.54
N PRO A 205 5.69 -2.17 39.27
CA PRO A 205 5.60 -2.18 40.73
C PRO A 205 6.44 -1.04 41.31
N PRO A 206 5.99 -0.43 42.43
CA PRO A 206 6.60 0.79 43.01
C PRO A 206 8.11 0.74 43.20
N ALA A 207 8.64 -0.45 43.55
CA ALA A 207 10.07 -0.68 43.74
C ALA A 207 10.87 -0.57 42.40
N ALA A 208 10.29 -0.99 41.26
CA ALA A 208 10.93 -0.91 39.96
C ALA A 208 10.85 0.51 39.37
N ALA A 209 9.78 1.24 39.66
CA ALA A 209 9.61 2.64 39.26
C ALA A 209 10.62 3.56 39.96
N ALA A 210 10.88 3.34 41.24
CA ALA A 210 11.88 4.09 42.04
C ALA A 210 13.31 3.91 41.50
N ALA A 211 13.66 2.73 41.00
CA ALA A 211 14.99 2.45 40.44
C ALA A 211 15.30 3.20 39.12
N LEU A 212 14.28 3.68 38.40
CA LEU A 212 14.44 4.46 37.16
C LEU A 212 14.65 5.96 37.41
N VAL A 213 14.44 6.43 38.64
CA VAL A 213 14.52 7.86 39.03
C VAL A 213 15.81 8.18 39.75
N THR A 214 16.56 7.18 40.22
CA THR A 214 17.89 7.38 40.83
C THR A 214 18.97 7.45 39.76
N PRO A 215 19.73 8.56 39.68
CA PRO A 215 20.81 8.76 38.72
C PRO A 215 21.99 7.80 38.94
#